data_ba200dcb2fa9a824478e635b81e524bc
#
_entry.id   ba200dcb2fa9a824478e635b81e524bc
#
_cell.length_a   1.000
_cell.length_b   1.000
_cell.length_c   1.000
_cell.angle_alpha   90.00
_cell.angle_beta   90.00
_cell.angle_gamma   90.00
#
_symmetry.space_group_name_H-M   'P 1'
#
loop_
_entity.id
_entity.type
_entity.pdbx_description
1 polymer ?
#
loop_
_entity_poly.entity_id
_entity_poly.type
_entity_poly.pdbx_seq_one_letter_code
_entity_poly.pdbx_strand_id
1 'polypeptide(L)'
;MQLLNTLYVTLPDSHLRLDNDTLRLLVGEETRLRVPLHHLGAVVCFGHVSVSVPLMHRLADDGVALVLLDAYGRYKARLEGATAGNVLLRCSQHETSRDAAFTLTLARRIVAGKVRNQRHVLLRGAREAKDADDRQALTRAAQDLAASVRALPVAATLDAMRGIEGEAARGYFAALNRSCGATCESVSRWMDAAGARRATA
;
A
#
# COMPACT_ATOMS: atom_id res chain seq x y z
N MET A 1 4.05 20.35 6.00
CA MET A 1 3.73 18.90 5.93
C MET A 1 4.88 18.17 6.58
N GLN A 2 4.68 17.55 7.73
CA GLN A 2 5.72 16.79 8.43
C GLN A 2 5.77 15.40 7.80
N LEU A 3 6.91 15.03 7.21
CA LEU A 3 7.13 13.68 6.69
C LEU A 3 7.48 12.77 7.86
N LEU A 4 6.54 11.91 8.26
CA LEU A 4 6.75 10.89 9.28
C LEU A 4 7.31 9.63 8.64
N ASN A 5 8.37 9.07 9.23
CA ASN A 5 9.04 7.87 8.74
C ASN A 5 8.47 6.60 9.38
N THR A 6 8.55 5.49 8.67
CA THR A 6 8.25 4.17 9.23
C THR A 6 9.55 3.46 9.61
N LEU A 7 9.63 3.00 10.86
CA LEU A 7 10.72 2.17 11.34
C LEU A 7 10.37 0.70 11.12
N TYR A 8 11.15 -0.01 10.30
CA TYR A 8 11.04 -1.45 10.10
C TYR A 8 12.08 -2.18 10.95
N VAL A 9 11.63 -2.97 11.91
CA VAL A 9 12.48 -3.76 12.80
C VAL A 9 12.49 -5.21 12.31
N THR A 10 13.58 -5.61 11.67
CA THR A 10 13.76 -6.94 11.07
C THR A 10 14.79 -7.80 11.81
N LEU A 11 15.47 -7.25 12.81
CA LEU A 11 16.45 -7.95 13.62
C LEU A 11 15.74 -8.91 14.59
N PRO A 12 15.99 -10.23 14.53
CA PRO A 12 15.39 -11.17 15.46
C PRO A 12 15.88 -10.92 16.89
N ASP A 13 15.06 -11.32 17.85
CA ASP A 13 15.34 -11.22 19.29
C ASP A 13 15.73 -9.84 19.77
N SER A 14 15.28 -8.81 19.02
CA SER A 14 15.44 -7.41 19.40
C SER A 14 14.39 -6.98 20.43
N HIS A 15 14.76 -5.98 21.23
CA HIS A 15 13.91 -5.41 22.25
C HIS A 15 13.78 -3.90 22.06
N LEU A 16 12.54 -3.40 21.97
CA LEU A 16 12.23 -1.99 21.85
C LEU A 16 11.87 -1.40 23.20
N ARG A 17 12.58 -0.37 23.63
CA ARG A 17 12.34 0.35 24.88
C ARG A 17 12.17 1.84 24.64
N LEU A 18 11.40 2.46 25.53
CA LEU A 18 11.32 3.90 25.66
C LEU A 18 12.50 4.41 26.50
N ASP A 19 13.19 5.43 26.01
CA ASP A 19 14.24 6.17 26.71
C ASP A 19 13.96 7.66 26.50
N ASN A 20 13.29 8.29 27.47
CA ASN A 20 12.71 9.62 27.33
C ASN A 20 11.81 9.72 26.08
N ASP A 21 12.10 10.65 25.16
CA ASP A 21 11.37 10.82 23.89
C ASP A 21 11.98 10.04 22.70
N THR A 22 12.75 8.99 23.02
CA THR A 22 13.49 8.21 22.03
C THR A 22 13.13 6.73 22.13
N LEU A 23 12.87 6.09 20.98
CA LEU A 23 12.80 4.65 20.85
C LEU A 23 14.23 4.10 20.80
N ARG A 24 14.58 3.17 21.69
CA ARG A 24 15.83 2.40 21.66
C ARG A 24 15.55 0.98 21.18
N LEU A 25 16.35 0.55 20.22
CA LEU A 25 16.39 -0.83 19.77
C LEU A 25 17.64 -1.50 20.35
N LEU A 26 17.43 -2.57 21.09
CA LEU A 26 18.49 -3.38 21.71
C LEU A 26 18.50 -4.78 21.09
N VAL A 27 19.70 -5.36 20.97
CA VAL A 27 19.92 -6.78 20.71
C VAL A 27 20.82 -7.29 21.82
N GLY A 28 20.28 -8.16 22.69
CA GLY A 28 20.90 -8.43 23.98
C GLY A 28 20.96 -7.17 24.83
N GLU A 29 22.15 -6.81 25.31
CA GLU A 29 22.37 -5.58 26.09
C GLU A 29 22.84 -4.38 25.23
N GLU A 30 23.16 -4.62 23.95
CA GLU A 30 23.73 -3.62 23.07
C GLU A 30 22.62 -2.77 22.39
N THR A 31 22.77 -1.46 22.48
CA THR A 31 21.89 -0.52 21.74
C THR A 31 22.35 -0.43 20.30
N ARG A 32 21.52 -0.90 19.38
CA ARG A 32 21.77 -0.87 17.91
C ARG A 32 21.27 0.40 17.25
N LEU A 33 20.18 0.98 17.77
CA LEU A 33 19.56 2.14 17.16
C LEU A 33 18.85 2.99 18.21
N ARG A 34 18.86 4.30 18.00
CA ARG A 34 18.05 5.28 18.74
C ARG A 34 17.34 6.18 17.75
N VAL A 35 16.01 6.32 17.89
CA VAL A 35 15.18 7.14 17.01
C VAL A 35 14.25 8.01 17.83
N PRO A 36 14.27 9.34 17.67
CA PRO A 36 13.31 10.23 18.30
C PRO A 36 11.89 9.91 17.85
N LEU A 37 10.95 9.80 18.79
CA LEU A 37 9.56 9.40 18.51
C LEU A 37 8.83 10.38 17.59
N HIS A 38 9.11 11.68 17.68
CA HIS A 38 8.46 12.69 16.87
C HIS A 38 8.76 12.59 15.36
N HIS A 39 9.73 11.78 14.96
CA HIS A 39 10.02 11.47 13.55
C HIS A 39 9.27 10.23 13.04
N LEU A 40 8.60 9.49 13.93
CA LEU A 40 7.95 8.24 13.58
C LEU A 40 6.45 8.42 13.39
N GLY A 41 5.94 7.88 12.28
CA GLY A 41 4.50 7.68 12.03
C GLY A 41 4.07 6.24 12.25
N ALA A 42 5.02 5.30 12.14
CA ALA A 42 4.76 3.89 12.37
C ALA A 42 6.02 3.12 12.78
N VAL A 43 5.83 2.04 13.54
CA VAL A 43 6.83 1.01 13.85
C VAL A 43 6.29 -0.33 13.40
N VAL A 44 7.03 -1.06 12.59
CA VAL A 44 6.64 -2.38 12.05
C VAL A 44 7.67 -3.40 12.50
N CYS A 45 7.26 -4.37 13.32
CA CYS A 45 8.11 -5.40 13.87
C CYS A 45 7.90 -6.73 13.14
N PHE A 46 8.98 -7.39 12.76
CA PHE A 46 8.97 -8.69 12.09
C PHE A 46 9.51 -9.79 13.01
N GLY A 47 8.74 -10.87 13.14
CA GLY A 47 9.15 -12.06 13.90
C GLY A 47 9.21 -11.82 15.42
N HIS A 48 10.29 -12.29 16.05
CA HIS A 48 10.48 -12.24 17.50
C HIS A 48 11.07 -10.92 17.95
N VAL A 49 10.23 -9.89 18.03
CA VAL A 49 10.57 -8.56 18.54
C VAL A 49 9.76 -8.28 19.80
N SER A 50 10.44 -7.97 20.89
CA SER A 50 9.79 -7.57 22.15
C SER A 50 9.62 -6.05 22.21
N VAL A 51 8.48 -5.60 22.73
CA VAL A 51 8.19 -4.16 22.89
C VAL A 51 7.82 -3.90 24.35
N SER A 52 8.47 -2.96 25.02
CA SER A 52 8.17 -2.63 26.40
C SER A 52 6.82 -1.93 26.53
N VAL A 53 6.09 -2.22 27.59
CA VAL A 53 4.77 -1.61 27.87
C VAL A 53 4.82 -0.08 27.90
N PRO A 54 5.82 0.57 28.55
CA PRO A 54 5.92 2.03 28.49
C PRO A 54 6.04 2.59 27.07
N LEU A 55 6.77 1.91 26.18
CA LEU A 55 6.86 2.31 24.78
C LEU A 55 5.52 2.14 24.08
N MET A 56 4.80 1.02 24.32
CA MET A 56 3.46 0.82 23.74
C MET A 56 2.49 1.94 24.14
N HIS A 57 2.46 2.32 25.43
CA HIS A 57 1.62 3.42 25.90
C HIS A 57 1.97 4.72 25.19
N ARG A 58 3.25 5.07 25.13
CA ARG A 58 3.69 6.30 24.46
C ARG A 58 3.37 6.32 22.97
N LEU A 59 3.57 5.20 22.25
CA LEU A 59 3.19 5.11 20.84
C LEU A 59 1.68 5.27 20.63
N ALA A 60 0.88 4.68 21.52
CA ALA A 60 -0.58 4.82 21.48
C ALA A 60 -1.05 6.26 21.71
N ASP A 61 -0.45 6.96 22.69
CA ASP A 61 -0.77 8.34 23.05
C ASP A 61 -0.36 9.32 21.93
N ASP A 62 0.80 9.09 21.32
CA ASP A 62 1.31 9.91 20.21
C ASP A 62 0.65 9.56 18.84
N GLY A 63 -0.23 8.54 18.79
CA GLY A 63 -0.87 8.09 17.56
C GLY A 63 0.08 7.42 16.55
N VAL A 64 1.25 6.96 17.03
CA VAL A 64 2.23 6.22 16.23
C VAL A 64 1.78 4.76 16.09
N ALA A 65 1.55 4.29 14.89
CA ALA A 65 1.10 2.92 14.66
C ALA A 65 2.20 1.91 15.02
N LEU A 66 1.87 0.90 15.85
CA LEU A 66 2.73 -0.27 16.08
C LEU A 66 2.08 -1.49 15.44
N VAL A 67 2.78 -2.10 14.48
CA VAL A 67 2.31 -3.28 13.75
C VAL A 67 3.23 -4.45 14.01
N LEU A 68 2.65 -5.61 14.34
CA LEU A 68 3.36 -6.85 14.58
C LEU A 68 3.10 -7.82 13.42
N LEU A 69 4.16 -8.28 12.80
CA LEU A 69 4.15 -9.26 11.71
C LEU A 69 4.94 -10.51 12.15
N ASP A 70 4.62 -11.67 11.57
CA ASP A 70 5.53 -12.82 11.71
C ASP A 70 6.80 -12.67 10.88
N ALA A 71 7.73 -13.63 10.98
CA ALA A 71 8.99 -13.61 10.24
C ALA A 71 8.80 -13.60 8.71
N TYR A 72 7.63 -14.01 8.21
CA TYR A 72 7.26 -14.05 6.79
C TYR A 72 6.47 -12.82 6.33
N GLY A 73 6.31 -11.81 7.22
CA GLY A 73 5.56 -10.59 6.91
C GLY A 73 4.04 -10.74 6.98
N ARG A 74 3.50 -11.82 7.56
CA ARG A 74 2.06 -11.96 7.75
C ARG A 74 1.63 -11.16 8.96
N TYR A 75 0.55 -10.41 8.80
CA TYR A 75 -0.05 -9.61 9.87
C TYR A 75 -0.49 -10.49 11.04
N LYS A 76 -0.14 -10.07 12.27
CA LYS A 76 -0.55 -10.69 13.53
C LYS A 76 -1.40 -9.77 14.38
N ALA A 77 -0.91 -8.55 14.63
CA ALA A 77 -1.61 -7.59 15.49
C ALA A 77 -1.16 -6.17 15.19
N ARG A 78 -1.94 -5.21 15.66
CA ARG A 78 -1.53 -3.82 15.77
C ARG A 78 -1.99 -3.24 17.10
N LEU A 79 -1.23 -2.30 17.62
CA LEU A 79 -1.64 -1.50 18.75
C LEU A 79 -2.44 -0.30 18.25
N GLU A 80 -3.61 -0.11 18.81
CA GLU A 80 -4.42 1.08 18.61
C GLU A 80 -4.64 1.78 19.94
N GLY A 81 -4.38 3.07 19.96
CA GLY A 81 -4.72 3.93 21.09
C GLY A 81 -6.21 4.25 21.16
N ALA A 82 -6.58 5.11 22.09
CA ALA A 82 -7.95 5.56 22.22
C ALA A 82 -8.45 6.17 20.90
N THR A 83 -9.60 5.69 20.43
CA THR A 83 -10.17 6.18 19.20
C THR A 83 -10.79 7.57 19.41
N ALA A 84 -10.04 8.61 19.06
CA ALA A 84 -10.55 9.97 18.97
C ALA A 84 -11.27 10.20 17.63
N GLY A 85 -12.30 11.00 17.61
CA GLY A 85 -12.94 11.42 16.39
C GLY A 85 -14.43 11.69 16.51
N ASN A 86 -14.98 12.31 15.47
CA ASN A 86 -16.38 12.69 15.40
C ASN A 86 -17.25 11.46 15.14
N VAL A 87 -17.99 11.01 16.14
CA VAL A 87 -18.92 9.86 16.06
C VAL A 87 -19.99 10.11 14.97
N LEU A 88 -20.50 11.33 14.85
CA LEU A 88 -21.50 11.68 13.84
C LEU A 88 -20.95 11.52 12.42
N LEU A 89 -19.69 11.90 12.20
CA LEU A 89 -19.04 11.68 10.91
C LEU A 89 -18.93 10.19 10.58
N ARG A 90 -18.60 9.35 11.54
CA ARG A 90 -18.53 7.89 11.35
C ARG A 90 -19.89 7.27 11.06
N CYS A 91 -20.92 7.72 11.76
CA CYS A 91 -22.30 7.31 11.47
C CYS A 91 -22.69 7.70 10.05
N SER A 92 -22.44 8.96 9.65
CA SER A 92 -22.72 9.44 8.30
C SER A 92 -21.92 8.67 7.22
N GLN A 93 -20.65 8.38 7.47
CA GLN A 93 -19.84 7.55 6.55
C GLN A 93 -20.43 6.14 6.40
N HIS A 94 -20.88 5.53 7.51
CA HIS A 94 -21.49 4.21 7.49
C HIS A 94 -22.85 4.21 6.76
N GLU A 95 -23.68 5.20 7.00
CA GLU A 95 -24.97 5.38 6.30
C GLU A 95 -24.73 5.59 4.80
N THR A 96 -23.81 6.48 4.43
CA THR A 96 -23.48 6.79 3.03
C THR A 96 -22.89 5.55 2.32
N SER A 97 -22.19 4.68 3.03
CA SER A 97 -21.64 3.44 2.44
C SER A 97 -22.73 2.45 1.99
N ARG A 98 -23.96 2.58 2.51
CA ARG A 98 -25.12 1.76 2.11
C ARG A 98 -25.85 2.34 0.90
N ASP A 99 -25.60 3.58 0.54
CA ASP A 99 -26.16 4.19 -0.67
C ASP A 99 -25.42 3.65 -1.91
N ALA A 100 -26.12 2.81 -2.66
CA ALA A 100 -25.57 2.16 -3.86
C ALA A 100 -25.21 3.19 -4.96
N ALA A 101 -25.98 4.27 -5.10
CA ALA A 101 -25.73 5.29 -6.11
C ALA A 101 -24.49 6.11 -5.76
N PHE A 102 -24.35 6.49 -4.49
CA PHE A 102 -23.16 7.18 -3.99
C PHE A 102 -21.93 6.29 -4.13
N THR A 103 -22.02 5.03 -3.69
CA THR A 103 -20.91 4.07 -3.74
C THR A 103 -20.46 3.83 -5.18
N LEU A 104 -21.38 3.67 -6.12
CA LEU A 104 -21.06 3.53 -7.54
C LEU A 104 -20.37 4.77 -8.10
N THR A 105 -20.86 5.96 -7.73
CA THR A 105 -20.27 7.23 -8.18
C THR A 105 -18.85 7.42 -7.63
N LEU A 106 -18.64 7.13 -6.35
CA LEU A 106 -17.33 7.23 -5.70
C LEU A 106 -16.34 6.22 -6.29
N ALA A 107 -16.76 4.96 -6.44
CA ALA A 107 -15.94 3.91 -7.02
C ALA A 107 -15.53 4.26 -8.46
N ARG A 108 -16.45 4.82 -9.27
CA ARG A 108 -16.16 5.28 -10.64
C ARG A 108 -15.07 6.34 -10.66
N ARG A 109 -15.07 7.29 -9.73
CA ARG A 109 -14.04 8.34 -9.62
C ARG A 109 -12.68 7.75 -9.23
N ILE A 110 -12.67 6.83 -8.26
CA ILE A 110 -11.44 6.18 -7.77
C ILE A 110 -10.81 5.33 -8.89
N VAL A 111 -11.60 4.49 -9.56
CA VAL A 111 -11.12 3.64 -10.67
C VAL A 111 -10.63 4.51 -11.83
N ALA A 112 -11.34 5.58 -12.18
CA ALA A 112 -10.90 6.51 -13.22
C ALA A 112 -9.54 7.14 -12.88
N GLY A 113 -9.33 7.57 -11.63
CA GLY A 113 -8.04 8.11 -11.15
C GLY A 113 -6.94 7.07 -11.24
N LYS A 114 -7.18 5.84 -10.77
CA LYS A 114 -6.25 4.72 -10.83
C LYS A 114 -5.82 4.43 -12.28
N VAL A 115 -6.77 4.23 -13.18
CA VAL A 115 -6.48 3.88 -14.58
C VAL A 115 -5.77 5.02 -15.31
N ARG A 116 -6.11 6.29 -15.01
CA ARG A 116 -5.38 7.45 -15.55
C ARG A 116 -3.92 7.47 -15.09
N ASN A 117 -3.66 7.21 -13.81
CA ASN A 117 -2.30 7.15 -13.29
C ASN A 117 -1.50 6.01 -13.94
N GLN A 118 -2.09 4.82 -14.07
CA GLN A 118 -1.48 3.70 -14.78
C GLN A 118 -1.13 4.07 -16.23
N ARG A 119 -2.05 4.75 -16.92
CA ARG A 119 -1.80 5.26 -18.28
C ARG A 119 -0.62 6.22 -18.34
N HIS A 120 -0.51 7.15 -17.38
CA HIS A 120 0.62 8.07 -17.32
C HIS A 120 1.96 7.34 -17.14
N VAL A 121 2.00 6.29 -16.33
CA VAL A 121 3.20 5.45 -16.16
C VAL A 121 3.60 4.80 -17.49
N LEU A 122 2.65 4.20 -18.22
CA LEU A 122 2.94 3.58 -19.52
C LEU A 122 3.41 4.60 -20.57
N LEU A 123 2.79 5.78 -20.62
CA LEU A 123 3.21 6.85 -21.54
C LEU A 123 4.60 7.38 -21.21
N ARG A 124 4.96 7.42 -19.92
CA ARG A 124 6.32 7.76 -19.51
C ARG A 124 7.30 6.67 -19.95
N GLY A 125 6.99 5.40 -19.66
CA GLY A 125 7.79 4.26 -20.13
C GLY A 125 7.99 4.25 -21.65
N ALA A 126 6.95 4.55 -22.41
CA ALA A 126 7.03 4.63 -23.88
C ALA A 126 7.99 5.73 -24.37
N ARG A 127 8.09 6.86 -23.67
CA ARG A 127 9.04 7.94 -24.00
C ARG A 127 10.49 7.57 -23.66
N GLU A 128 10.68 6.78 -22.60
CA GLU A 128 11.99 6.37 -22.10
C GLU A 128 12.47 5.06 -22.79
N ALA A 129 11.58 4.34 -23.51
CA ALA A 129 11.89 3.07 -24.18
C ALA A 129 12.90 3.28 -25.31
N LYS A 130 13.99 2.51 -25.28
CA LYS A 130 15.04 2.52 -26.31
C LYS A 130 14.64 1.75 -27.53
N ASP A 131 13.89 0.65 -27.35
CA ASP A 131 13.39 -0.19 -28.43
C ASP A 131 12.08 0.34 -29.02
N ALA A 132 11.93 0.27 -30.33
CA ALA A 132 10.75 0.73 -31.06
C ALA A 132 9.52 -0.13 -30.78
N ASP A 133 9.70 -1.45 -30.65
CA ASP A 133 8.63 -2.41 -30.41
C ASP A 133 8.07 -2.24 -28.99
N ASP A 134 8.94 -2.01 -27.99
CA ASP A 134 8.52 -1.71 -26.62
C ASP A 134 7.77 -0.38 -26.56
N ARG A 135 8.26 0.65 -27.24
CA ARG A 135 7.57 1.95 -27.33
C ARG A 135 6.18 1.80 -27.91
N GLN A 136 6.04 1.02 -29.00
CA GLN A 136 4.77 0.80 -29.65
C GLN A 136 3.81 0.00 -28.74
N ALA A 137 4.30 -1.07 -28.09
CA ALA A 137 3.50 -1.89 -27.18
C ALA A 137 2.98 -1.08 -25.98
N LEU A 138 3.83 -0.28 -25.34
CA LEU A 138 3.47 0.61 -24.24
C LEU A 138 2.45 1.68 -24.66
N THR A 139 2.61 2.23 -25.87
CA THR A 139 1.66 3.22 -26.41
C THR A 139 0.30 2.60 -26.68
N ARG A 140 0.23 1.40 -27.25
CA ARG A 140 -1.03 0.65 -27.45
C ARG A 140 -1.72 0.37 -26.12
N ALA A 141 -1.00 -0.17 -25.14
CA ALA A 141 -1.56 -0.43 -23.81
C ALA A 141 -2.09 0.86 -23.15
N ALA A 142 -1.41 1.99 -23.33
CA ALA A 142 -1.89 3.28 -22.82
C ALA A 142 -3.17 3.77 -23.54
N GLN A 143 -3.37 3.40 -24.82
CA GLN A 143 -4.60 3.68 -25.57
C GLN A 143 -5.76 2.81 -25.06
N ASP A 144 -5.51 1.53 -24.78
CA ASP A 144 -6.50 0.61 -24.22
C ASP A 144 -6.97 1.06 -22.83
N LEU A 145 -6.05 1.53 -21.98
CA LEU A 145 -6.40 2.15 -20.71
C LEU A 145 -7.26 3.42 -20.88
N ALA A 146 -7.01 4.21 -21.91
CA ALA A 146 -7.86 5.37 -22.23
C ALA A 146 -9.27 4.94 -22.66
N ALA A 147 -9.42 3.82 -23.38
CA ALA A 147 -10.71 3.25 -23.72
C ALA A 147 -11.44 2.75 -22.48
N SER A 148 -10.75 2.08 -21.56
CA SER A 148 -11.30 1.65 -20.26
C SER A 148 -11.83 2.85 -19.44
N VAL A 149 -11.12 3.98 -19.39
CA VAL A 149 -11.62 5.20 -18.70
C VAL A 149 -12.90 5.72 -19.35
N ARG A 150 -13.02 5.68 -20.69
CA ARG A 150 -14.24 6.10 -21.39
C ARG A 150 -15.44 5.17 -21.16
N ALA A 151 -15.19 3.90 -20.87
CA ALA A 151 -16.23 2.92 -20.57
C ALA A 151 -16.80 3.03 -19.13
N LEU A 152 -16.06 3.62 -18.19
CA LEU A 152 -16.49 3.71 -16.79
C LEU A 152 -17.84 4.44 -16.58
N PRO A 153 -18.18 5.54 -17.27
CA PRO A 153 -19.48 6.21 -17.10
C PRO A 153 -20.68 5.32 -17.43
N VAL A 154 -20.53 4.37 -18.37
CA VAL A 154 -21.59 3.47 -18.82
C VAL A 154 -21.77 2.27 -17.86
N ALA A 155 -20.81 1.96 -17.00
CA ALA A 155 -20.91 0.88 -16.03
C ALA A 155 -22.05 1.16 -15.04
N ALA A 156 -23.15 0.40 -15.13
CA ALA A 156 -24.33 0.59 -14.30
C ALA A 156 -24.23 -0.07 -12.90
N THR A 157 -23.28 -0.99 -12.72
CA THR A 157 -23.10 -1.75 -11.47
C THR A 157 -21.65 -1.77 -11.04
N LEU A 158 -21.41 -2.05 -9.74
CA LEU A 158 -20.06 -2.23 -9.21
C LEU A 158 -19.34 -3.42 -9.86
N ASP A 159 -20.07 -4.48 -10.22
CA ASP A 159 -19.47 -5.66 -10.83
C ASP A 159 -19.05 -5.38 -12.28
N ALA A 160 -19.85 -4.62 -13.05
CA ALA A 160 -19.43 -4.15 -14.35
C ALA A 160 -18.17 -3.29 -14.27
N MET A 161 -18.08 -2.43 -13.24
CA MET A 161 -16.91 -1.59 -13.01
C MET A 161 -15.67 -2.41 -12.60
N ARG A 162 -15.84 -3.46 -11.77
CA ARG A 162 -14.76 -4.41 -11.44
C ARG A 162 -14.25 -5.14 -12.67
N GLY A 163 -15.14 -5.49 -13.60
CA GLY A 163 -14.76 -6.07 -14.90
C GLY A 163 -13.84 -5.15 -15.69
N ILE A 164 -14.24 -3.86 -15.84
CA ILE A 164 -13.42 -2.85 -16.53
C ILE A 164 -12.09 -2.62 -15.82
N GLU A 165 -12.10 -2.52 -14.50
CA GLU A 165 -10.87 -2.36 -13.70
C GLU A 165 -9.93 -3.56 -13.87
N GLY A 166 -10.46 -4.78 -13.80
CA GLY A 166 -9.69 -6.01 -13.95
C GLY A 166 -9.05 -6.15 -15.32
N GLU A 167 -9.76 -5.79 -16.39
CA GLU A 167 -9.23 -5.78 -17.75
C GLU A 167 -8.13 -4.71 -17.91
N ALA A 168 -8.38 -3.50 -17.43
CA ALA A 168 -7.38 -2.43 -17.42
C ALA A 168 -6.11 -2.83 -16.62
N ALA A 169 -6.27 -3.47 -15.47
CA ALA A 169 -5.15 -3.95 -14.67
C ALA A 169 -4.35 -5.02 -15.40
N ARG A 170 -5.01 -5.98 -16.05
CA ARG A 170 -4.35 -7.03 -16.85
C ARG A 170 -3.51 -6.42 -17.95
N GLY A 171 -4.08 -5.49 -18.75
CA GLY A 171 -3.35 -4.81 -19.82
C GLY A 171 -2.16 -3.98 -19.29
N TYR A 172 -2.37 -3.27 -18.19
CA TYR A 172 -1.31 -2.50 -17.53
C TYR A 172 -0.14 -3.38 -17.11
N PHE A 173 -0.39 -4.46 -16.35
CA PHE A 173 0.68 -5.32 -15.85
C PHE A 173 1.38 -6.10 -16.95
N ALA A 174 0.68 -6.52 -17.99
CA ALA A 174 1.30 -7.15 -19.16
C ALA A 174 2.29 -6.21 -19.88
N ALA A 175 1.98 -4.92 -19.92
CA ALA A 175 2.85 -3.92 -20.55
C ALA A 175 3.96 -3.40 -19.63
N LEU A 176 3.75 -3.42 -18.31
CA LEU A 176 4.67 -2.81 -17.33
C LEU A 176 6.07 -3.44 -17.39
N ASN A 177 6.16 -4.75 -17.60
CA ASN A 177 7.44 -5.46 -17.70
C ASN A 177 8.33 -4.92 -18.84
N ARG A 178 7.73 -4.35 -19.89
CA ARG A 178 8.46 -3.73 -21.00
C ARG A 178 9.00 -2.34 -20.68
N SER A 179 8.43 -1.66 -19.66
CA SER A 179 8.88 -0.33 -19.25
C SER A 179 10.11 -0.35 -18.34
N CYS A 180 10.42 -1.49 -17.73
CA CYS A 180 11.41 -1.56 -16.66
C CYS A 180 12.79 -2.12 -17.08
N GLY A 181 12.96 -2.62 -18.32
CA GLY A 181 14.20 -3.28 -18.73
C GLY A 181 14.59 -4.44 -17.80
N ALA A 182 15.84 -4.88 -17.86
CA ALA A 182 16.36 -6.03 -17.09
C ALA A 182 16.32 -5.88 -15.54
N THR A 183 16.02 -4.70 -15.02
CA THR A 183 15.91 -4.45 -13.57
C THR A 183 14.58 -4.89 -12.96
N CYS A 184 13.60 -5.28 -13.77
CA CYS A 184 12.24 -5.59 -13.32
C CYS A 184 11.97 -7.08 -13.05
N GLU A 185 12.96 -7.97 -13.18
CA GLU A 185 12.80 -9.39 -12.82
C GLU A 185 12.41 -9.62 -11.35
N SER A 186 12.79 -8.70 -10.47
CA SER A 186 12.43 -8.75 -9.06
C SER A 186 10.93 -8.47 -8.82
N VAL A 187 10.31 -7.60 -9.61
CA VAL A 187 8.89 -7.23 -9.47
C VAL A 187 7.98 -8.31 -10.06
N SER A 188 8.34 -8.90 -11.22
CA SER A 188 7.60 -10.02 -11.80
C SER A 188 7.61 -11.24 -10.86
N ARG A 189 8.75 -11.58 -10.30
CA ARG A 189 8.91 -12.68 -9.34
C ARG A 189 8.10 -12.47 -8.06
N TRP A 190 7.98 -11.22 -7.59
CA TRP A 190 7.13 -10.87 -6.45
C TRP A 190 5.63 -10.97 -6.78
N MET A 191 5.22 -10.59 -7.98
CA MET A 191 3.82 -10.66 -8.44
C MET A 191 3.38 -12.11 -8.68
N ASP A 192 4.22 -12.97 -9.24
CA ASP A 192 3.97 -14.39 -9.42
C ASP A 192 3.83 -15.10 -8.07
N ALA A 193 4.68 -14.77 -7.10
CA ALA A 193 4.59 -15.27 -5.74
C ALA A 193 3.32 -14.78 -5.00
N ALA A 194 2.79 -13.61 -5.32
CA ALA A 194 1.54 -13.08 -4.77
C ALA A 194 0.30 -13.69 -5.46
N GLY A 195 0.37 -13.98 -6.77
CA GLY A 195 -0.68 -14.65 -7.55
C GLY A 195 -0.85 -16.12 -7.18
N ALA A 196 0.23 -16.86 -7.00
CA ALA A 196 0.21 -18.26 -6.60
C ALA A 196 -0.43 -18.49 -5.22
N ARG A 197 -0.39 -17.49 -4.33
CA ARG A 197 -1.01 -17.55 -2.99
C ARG A 197 -2.52 -17.32 -2.98
N ARG A 198 -3.13 -16.82 -4.05
CA ARG A 198 -4.60 -16.67 -4.17
C ARG A 198 -5.30 -17.91 -4.75
N ALA A 199 -4.55 -18.82 -5.34
CA ALA A 199 -5.09 -20.05 -5.94
C ALA A 199 -5.19 -21.24 -4.96
N THR A 200 -4.71 -21.08 -3.71
CA THR A 200 -4.65 -22.13 -2.69
C THR A 200 -5.38 -21.77 -1.37
N ALA A 201 -6.31 -20.82 -1.40
CA ALA A 201 -7.13 -20.45 -0.23
C ALA A 201 -8.61 -20.65 -0.49
#